data_23599e9883fb2b9c921730542e690fef
#
_entry.id   23599e9883fb2b9c921730542e690fef
#
_cell.length_a   1.000
_cell.length_b   1.000
_cell.length_c   1.000
_cell.angle_alpha   90.00
_cell.angle_beta   90.00
_cell.angle_gamma   90.00
#
_symmetry.space_group_name_H-M   'P 1'
#
loop_
_entity.id
_entity.type
_entity.pdbx_description
1 polymer ?
#
loop_
_entity_poly.entity_id
_entity_poly.type
_entity_poly.pdbx_seq_one_letter_code
_entity_poly.pdbx_strand_id
1 'polypeptide(L)'
;MGKITVITGGTSGIGRGIAEKILAESAAEDRIFVTYGHNEEKAQAFLESLPQEKRSQVILMKADMSSYEEMMVFVEELKKQTDHIDWLVSNAGISTYAKY
;
A
#
# COMPACT_ATOMS: atom_id res chain seq x y z
N MET A 1 -17.58 -2.74 -9.94
CA MET A 1 -16.82 -2.11 -8.85
C MET A 1 -15.46 -2.76 -8.71
N GLY A 2 -14.45 -1.95 -8.52
CA GLY A 2 -13.10 -2.46 -8.40
C GLY A 2 -12.81 -3.03 -7.03
N LYS A 3 -11.82 -3.89 -6.96
CA LYS A 3 -11.33 -4.40 -5.70
C LYS A 3 -10.41 -3.37 -5.05
N ILE A 4 -10.43 -3.32 -3.74
CA ILE A 4 -9.59 -2.41 -2.96
C ILE A 4 -8.62 -3.25 -2.14
N THR A 5 -7.33 -3.02 -2.39
CA THR A 5 -6.25 -3.71 -1.69
C THR A 5 -5.44 -2.68 -0.91
N VAL A 6 -5.08 -3.00 0.30
CA VAL A 6 -4.21 -2.16 1.13
C VAL A 6 -2.97 -2.96 1.46
N ILE A 7 -1.80 -2.39 1.16
CA ILE A 7 -0.51 -3.05 1.45
C ILE A 7 0.32 -2.10 2.31
N THR A 8 0.61 -2.51 3.53
CA THR A 8 1.47 -1.71 4.39
C THR A 8 2.93 -2.06 4.12
N GLY A 9 3.75 -1.03 3.94
CA GLY A 9 5.16 -1.23 3.63
C GLY A 9 5.41 -1.79 2.24
N GLY A 10 4.59 -1.41 1.26
CA GLY A 10 4.62 -2.02 -0.05
C GLY A 10 5.57 -1.39 -1.07
N THR A 11 6.46 -0.49 -0.65
CA THR A 11 7.33 0.21 -1.61
C THR A 11 8.73 -0.38 -1.70
N SER A 12 9.04 -1.38 -0.90
CA SER A 12 10.36 -2.03 -0.94
C SER A 12 10.25 -3.48 -0.49
N GLY A 13 11.24 -4.27 -0.88
CA GLY A 13 11.38 -5.65 -0.45
C GLY A 13 10.20 -6.52 -0.82
N ILE A 14 9.79 -7.36 0.12
CA ILE A 14 8.70 -8.32 -0.10
C ILE A 14 7.39 -7.61 -0.40
N GLY A 15 7.13 -6.52 0.32
CA GLY A 15 5.90 -5.77 0.10
C GLY A 15 5.78 -5.23 -1.32
N ARG A 16 6.89 -4.74 -1.87
CA ARG A 16 6.91 -4.25 -3.24
C ARG A 16 6.62 -5.37 -4.24
N GLY A 17 7.20 -6.54 -4.01
CA GLY A 17 6.95 -7.68 -4.89
C GLY A 17 5.49 -8.09 -4.88
N ILE A 18 4.87 -8.08 -3.71
CA ILE A 18 3.45 -8.40 -3.59
C ILE A 18 2.61 -7.36 -4.34
N ALA A 19 2.94 -6.08 -4.16
CA ALA A 19 2.20 -5.01 -4.81
C ALA A 19 2.28 -5.13 -6.33
N GLU A 20 3.47 -5.40 -6.83
CA GLU A 20 3.67 -5.55 -8.28
C GLU A 20 2.87 -6.70 -8.84
N LYS A 21 2.82 -7.81 -8.12
CA LYS A 21 2.08 -8.98 -8.57
C LYS A 21 0.58 -8.72 -8.58
N ILE A 22 0.08 -8.09 -7.52
CA ILE A 22 -1.34 -7.78 -7.46
C ILE A 22 -1.73 -6.83 -8.58
N LEU A 23 -0.90 -5.82 -8.83
CA LEU A 23 -1.16 -4.87 -9.91
C LEU A 23 -1.18 -5.56 -11.27
N ALA A 24 -0.24 -6.47 -11.51
CA ALA A 24 -0.14 -7.14 -12.80
C ALA A 24 -1.41 -7.93 -13.11
N GLU A 25 -2.10 -8.41 -12.08
CA GLU A 25 -3.30 -9.22 -12.24
C GLU A 25 -4.59 -8.43 -12.02
N SER A 26 -4.49 -7.13 -11.76
CA SER A 26 -5.65 -6.32 -11.42
C SER A 26 -6.39 -5.83 -12.67
N ALA A 27 -7.68 -5.55 -12.48
CA ALA A 27 -8.48 -4.88 -13.49
C ALA A 27 -8.30 -3.38 -13.39
N ALA A 28 -8.68 -2.64 -14.43
CA ALA A 28 -8.44 -1.20 -14.47
C ALA A 28 -9.15 -0.44 -13.36
N GLU A 29 -10.28 -0.95 -12.89
CA GLU A 29 -11.05 -0.29 -11.84
C GLU A 29 -10.55 -0.63 -10.43
N ASP A 30 -9.61 -1.56 -10.29
CA ASP A 30 -9.05 -1.92 -9.00
C ASP A 30 -8.14 -0.81 -8.49
N ARG A 31 -8.05 -0.65 -7.18
CA ARG A 31 -7.19 0.35 -6.54
C ARG A 31 -6.35 -0.33 -5.47
N ILE A 32 -5.12 0.12 -5.35
CA ILE A 32 -4.19 -0.42 -4.37
C ILE A 32 -3.62 0.73 -3.58
N PHE A 33 -3.86 0.72 -2.28
CA PHE A 33 -3.31 1.70 -1.34
C PHE A 33 -2.04 1.12 -0.76
N VAL A 34 -0.93 1.81 -0.93
CA VAL A 34 0.37 1.32 -0.48
C VAL A 34 0.96 2.35 0.48
N THR A 35 1.27 1.90 1.69
CA THR A 35 1.91 2.80 2.65
C THR A 35 3.42 2.69 2.56
N TYR A 36 4.07 3.80 2.88
CA TYR A 36 5.52 3.84 3.06
C TYR A 36 5.82 4.63 4.33
N GLY A 37 6.94 4.28 5.00
CA GLY A 37 7.30 4.96 6.23
C GLY A 37 7.97 6.29 5.98
N HIS A 38 9.30 6.29 5.89
CA HIS A 38 10.04 7.55 5.77
C HIS A 38 10.78 7.70 4.46
N ASN A 39 10.86 6.67 3.64
CA ASN A 39 11.68 6.71 2.43
C ASN A 39 10.83 7.08 1.22
N GLU A 40 10.68 8.39 1.01
CA GLU A 40 9.92 8.89 -0.13
C GLU A 40 10.57 8.56 -1.45
N GLU A 41 11.89 8.47 -1.48
CA GLU A 41 12.60 8.15 -2.72
C GLU A 41 12.26 6.74 -3.20
N LYS A 42 12.21 5.78 -2.30
CA LYS A 42 11.82 4.42 -2.66
C LYS A 42 10.37 4.34 -3.09
N ALA A 43 9.50 5.09 -2.43
CA ALA A 43 8.10 5.13 -2.80
C ALA A 43 7.93 5.69 -4.21
N GLN A 44 8.62 6.78 -4.51
CA GLN A 44 8.55 7.39 -5.83
C GLN A 44 9.15 6.48 -6.89
N ALA A 45 10.28 5.84 -6.57
CA ALA A 45 10.92 4.91 -7.50
C ALA A 45 10.00 3.72 -7.81
N PHE A 46 9.30 3.21 -6.79
CA PHE A 46 8.34 2.15 -7.00
C PHE A 46 7.25 2.58 -7.98
N LEU A 47 6.68 3.76 -7.76
CA LEU A 47 5.62 4.25 -8.62
C LEU A 47 6.11 4.43 -10.06
N GLU A 48 7.30 5.01 -10.22
CA GLU A 48 7.86 5.26 -11.54
C GLU A 48 8.24 4.00 -12.28
N SER A 49 8.48 2.90 -11.57
CA SER A 49 8.83 1.63 -12.19
C SER A 49 7.62 0.92 -12.79
N LEU A 50 6.43 1.39 -12.48
CA LEU A 50 5.20 0.74 -12.95
C LEU A 50 4.84 1.20 -14.36
N PRO A 51 4.18 0.34 -15.15
CA PRO A 51 3.60 0.78 -16.42
C PRO A 51 2.66 1.96 -16.19
N GLN A 52 2.63 2.87 -17.13
CA GLN A 52 1.87 4.11 -16.97
C GLN A 52 0.40 3.85 -16.66
N GLU A 53 -0.21 2.88 -17.31
CA GLU A 53 -1.62 2.57 -17.10
C GLU A 53 -1.87 1.98 -15.70
N LYS A 54 -0.84 1.47 -15.03
CA LYS A 54 -0.98 0.94 -13.68
C LYS A 54 -0.77 1.97 -12.60
N ARG A 55 -0.03 3.03 -12.91
CA ARG A 55 0.26 4.07 -11.90
C ARG A 55 -0.99 4.71 -11.34
N SER A 56 -2.01 4.89 -12.16
CA SER A 56 -3.24 5.53 -11.71
C SER A 56 -4.03 4.66 -10.73
N GLN A 57 -3.70 3.38 -10.65
CA GLN A 57 -4.36 2.46 -9.72
C GLN A 57 -3.72 2.46 -8.34
N VAL A 58 -2.54 3.04 -8.20
CA VAL A 58 -1.79 3.03 -6.94
C VAL A 58 -1.95 4.36 -6.24
N ILE A 59 -2.30 4.29 -4.97
CA ILE A 59 -2.35 5.47 -4.10
C ILE A 59 -1.30 5.28 -3.01
N LEU A 60 -0.24 6.09 -3.07
CA LEU A 60 0.81 6.05 -2.07
C LEU A 60 0.38 6.87 -0.87
N MET A 61 0.60 6.33 0.33
CA MET A 61 0.27 7.03 1.55
C MET A 61 1.42 6.91 2.53
N LYS A 62 1.86 8.05 3.04
CA LYS A 62 2.93 8.07 4.03
C LYS A 62 2.34 7.79 5.41
N ALA A 63 2.80 6.71 6.03
CA ALA A 63 2.34 6.36 7.36
C ALA A 63 3.33 5.41 8.00
N ASP A 64 3.85 5.81 9.16
CA ASP A 64 4.72 4.94 9.95
C ASP A 64 3.84 4.03 10.78
N MET A 65 3.77 2.77 10.38
CA MET A 65 2.89 1.80 11.03
C MET A 65 3.33 1.45 12.44
N SER A 66 4.53 1.87 12.85
CA SER A 66 4.95 1.70 14.24
C SER A 66 4.41 2.81 15.14
N SER A 67 3.87 3.86 14.54
CA SER A 67 3.27 4.98 15.28
C SER A 67 1.76 4.83 15.30
N TYR A 68 1.18 4.70 16.50
CA TYR A 68 -0.27 4.57 16.63
C TYR A 68 -0.98 5.77 16.01
N GLU A 69 -0.44 6.97 16.25
CA GLU A 69 -1.07 8.19 15.74
C GLU A 69 -1.07 8.24 14.22
N GLU A 70 0.05 7.88 13.59
CA GLU A 70 0.11 7.86 12.13
C GLU A 70 -0.78 6.79 11.55
N MET A 71 -0.86 5.64 12.21
CA MET A 71 -1.75 4.57 11.77
C MET A 71 -3.20 5.03 11.80
N MET A 72 -3.60 5.75 12.85
CA MET A 72 -4.96 6.25 12.94
C MET A 72 -5.26 7.29 11.87
N VAL A 73 -4.31 8.17 11.57
CA VAL A 73 -4.47 9.14 10.49
C VAL A 73 -4.64 8.42 9.16
N PHE A 74 -3.84 7.38 8.94
CA PHE A 74 -3.95 6.59 7.72
C PHE A 74 -5.34 5.96 7.59
N VAL A 75 -5.85 5.38 8.67
CA VAL A 75 -7.17 4.75 8.65
C VAL A 75 -8.24 5.77 8.33
N GLU A 76 -8.16 6.97 8.91
CA GLU A 76 -9.14 8.01 8.64
C GLU A 76 -9.09 8.48 7.19
N GLU A 77 -7.89 8.65 6.64
CA GLU A 77 -7.76 9.01 5.23
C GLU A 77 -8.29 7.91 4.32
N LEU A 78 -8.02 6.67 4.66
CA LEU A 78 -8.50 5.53 3.88
C LEU A 78 -10.02 5.50 3.84
N LYS A 79 -10.67 5.76 4.98
CA LYS A 79 -12.13 5.80 5.05
C LYS A 79 -12.74 6.87 4.17
N LYS A 80 -12.02 7.96 3.93
CA LYS A 80 -12.51 9.01 3.05
C LYS A 80 -12.44 8.61 1.58
N GLN A 81 -11.56 7.69 1.24
CA GLN A 81 -11.34 7.32 -0.15
C GLN A 81 -12.05 6.06 -0.58
N THR A 82 -12.39 5.19 0.37
CA THR A 82 -13.10 3.95 0.05
C THR A 82 -13.95 3.54 1.23
N ASP A 83 -15.04 2.84 0.94
CA ASP A 83 -15.94 2.35 1.98
C ASP A 83 -15.74 0.86 2.26
N HIS A 84 -14.78 0.23 1.60
CA HIS A 84 -14.51 -1.19 1.83
C HIS A 84 -13.06 -1.52 1.49
N ILE A 85 -12.60 -2.65 2.00
CA ILE A 85 -11.28 -3.21 1.71
C ILE A 85 -11.50 -4.68 1.44
N ASP A 86 -11.02 -5.15 0.29
CA ASP A 86 -11.14 -6.56 -0.07
C ASP A 86 -9.95 -7.36 0.43
N TRP A 87 -8.74 -6.76 0.41
CA TRP A 87 -7.52 -7.44 0.83
C TRP A 87 -6.68 -6.48 1.66
N LEU A 88 -6.14 -7.00 2.76
CA LEU A 88 -5.18 -6.26 3.57
C LEU A 88 -3.91 -7.11 3.69
N VAL A 89 -2.81 -6.59 3.15
CA VAL A 89 -1.51 -7.23 3.26
C VAL A 89 -0.68 -6.43 4.25
N SER A 90 -0.48 -6.96 5.44
CA SER A 90 0.27 -6.28 6.48
C SER A 90 1.72 -6.72 6.40
N ASN A 91 2.55 -5.90 5.77
CA ASN A 91 3.95 -6.21 5.57
C ASN A 91 4.89 -5.36 6.44
N ALA A 92 4.47 -4.13 6.78
CA ALA A 92 5.28 -3.25 7.60
C ALA A 92 5.45 -3.85 9.00
N GLY A 93 6.69 -3.86 9.47
CA GLY A 93 6.96 -4.33 10.81
C GLY A 93 6.86 -5.84 11.00
N ILE A 94 7.03 -6.59 9.93
CA ILE A 94 6.94 -8.05 9.98
C ILE A 94 7.84 -8.63 11.05
N SER A 95 9.02 -8.04 11.23
CA SER A 95 9.97 -8.56 12.22
C SER A 95 9.42 -8.53 13.64
N THR A 96 8.48 -7.64 13.93
CA THR A 96 7.89 -7.59 15.26
C THR A 96 6.77 -8.60 15.43
N TYR A 97 6.24 -9.12 14.37
CA TYR A 97 5.11 -10.03 14.43
C TYR A 97 5.49 -11.41 14.89
N ALA A 98 6.76 -11.70 14.89
CA ALA A 98 7.23 -12.98 15.43
C ALA A 98 6.77 -13.17 16.87
N LYS A 99 6.38 -12.11 17.53
CA LYS A 99 5.94 -12.15 18.92
C LYS A 99 4.49 -12.53 19.10
N TYR A 100 3.75 -12.46 18.06
CA TYR A 100 2.36 -12.86 18.14
C TYR A 100 2.25 -14.36 18.19
#